data_73205e7a398dcab08191c2a34d3b1b0e
#
_entry.id   73205e7a398dcab08191c2a34d3b1b0e
#
_cell.length_a   1.000
_cell.length_b   1.000
_cell.length_c   1.000
_cell.angle_alpha   90.00
_cell.angle_beta   90.00
_cell.angle_gamma   90.00
#
_symmetry.space_group_name_H-M   'P 1'
#
loop_
_entity.id
_entity.type
_entity.pdbx_description
1 polymer ?
#
loop_
_entity_poly.entity_id
_entity_poly.type
_entity_poly.pdbx_seq_one_letter_code
_entity_poly.pdbx_strand_id
1 'polypeptide(L)'
;MHLCGRAPFTFNEQNLAAIRKVFSPGPLPLLAGYGLEAFTSTAAVPRASETLRSERGRSRAVRRAAVLVPLCNRDGVASLLFTVRSSKVSTHKGQVSFPGGHLEPGEDAVEAALRETREEIGDSLGRIDVLGTCHTLPAITGTPVTPVVAFVRRDVGPLLPKLVLSPDEVESVFTLSLSELLDPSLRTMDDLGGRGKLPAFTAGPQRVWGLTAAITDGVLRNGIVPLLQQQRPEGDGSGNSGSGSNNSSSSSSNSNNESSSSSSSSSVGDDDRVPGDRDGVDKEGPRRSSL
;
A
#
# COMPACT_ATOMS: atom_id res chain seq x y z
N MET A 1 1.19 -12.36 -15.00
CA MET A 1 -0.12 -12.99 -15.29
C MET A 1 -0.72 -12.19 -16.44
N HIS A 2 -0.55 -12.64 -17.69
CA HIS A 2 -1.02 -11.92 -18.87
C HIS A 2 -2.55 -12.01 -18.96
N LEU A 3 -3.23 -10.85 -18.88
CA LEU A 3 -4.65 -10.70 -19.18
C LEU A 3 -4.91 -10.51 -20.69
N CYS A 4 -3.95 -10.95 -21.54
CA CYS A 4 -4.04 -10.78 -22.99
C CYS A 4 -5.18 -11.66 -23.55
N GLY A 5 -6.19 -11.03 -24.14
CA GLY A 5 -7.29 -11.71 -24.86
C GLY A 5 -8.65 -11.77 -24.15
N ARG A 6 -8.80 -11.19 -22.95
CA ARG A 6 -10.11 -11.05 -22.29
C ARG A 6 -10.65 -9.63 -22.41
N ALA A 7 -11.97 -9.51 -22.41
CA ALA A 7 -12.64 -8.23 -22.23
C ALA A 7 -12.09 -7.54 -20.97
N PRO A 8 -11.89 -6.20 -20.98
CA PRO A 8 -11.38 -5.49 -19.85
C PRO A 8 -12.32 -5.68 -18.65
N PHE A 9 -11.75 -5.89 -17.47
CA PHE A 9 -12.52 -5.98 -16.24
C PHE A 9 -13.19 -4.64 -15.94
N THR A 10 -14.47 -4.68 -15.57
CA THR A 10 -15.28 -3.50 -15.23
C THR A 10 -15.85 -3.68 -13.83
N PHE A 11 -15.84 -2.65 -13.00
CA PHE A 11 -16.58 -2.68 -11.73
C PHE A 11 -18.08 -2.62 -12.01
N ASN A 12 -18.82 -3.61 -11.52
CA ASN A 12 -20.27 -3.72 -11.58
C ASN A 12 -20.84 -4.02 -10.20
N GLU A 13 -22.15 -4.01 -10.04
CA GLU A 13 -22.82 -4.22 -8.75
C GLU A 13 -22.42 -5.53 -8.08
N GLN A 14 -22.28 -6.61 -8.86
CA GLN A 14 -21.94 -7.94 -8.34
C GLN A 14 -20.54 -7.95 -7.72
N ASN A 15 -19.54 -7.46 -8.44
CA ASN A 15 -18.16 -7.46 -7.91
C ASN A 15 -17.95 -6.37 -6.84
N LEU A 16 -18.66 -5.25 -6.89
CA LEU A 16 -18.67 -4.25 -5.81
C LEU A 16 -19.27 -4.81 -4.51
N ALA A 17 -20.37 -5.59 -4.62
CA ALA A 17 -20.93 -6.28 -3.46
C ALA A 17 -19.93 -7.30 -2.87
N ALA A 18 -19.18 -8.01 -3.73
CA ALA A 18 -18.14 -8.93 -3.28
C ALA A 18 -16.96 -8.18 -2.63
N ILE A 19 -16.50 -7.06 -3.22
CA ILE A 19 -15.48 -6.19 -2.61
C ILE A 19 -15.94 -5.71 -1.24
N ARG A 20 -17.18 -5.24 -1.11
CA ARG A 20 -17.74 -4.78 0.18
C ARG A 20 -17.69 -5.87 1.24
N LYS A 21 -17.94 -7.13 0.88
CA LYS A 21 -17.83 -8.26 1.82
C LYS A 21 -16.42 -8.48 2.36
N VAL A 22 -15.39 -8.15 1.57
CA VAL A 22 -13.99 -8.23 2.03
C VAL A 22 -13.72 -7.28 3.19
N PHE A 23 -14.40 -6.14 3.24
CA PHE A 23 -14.27 -5.13 4.30
C PHE A 23 -15.25 -5.35 5.46
N SER A 24 -16.24 -6.24 5.33
CA SER A 24 -17.28 -6.45 6.35
C SER A 24 -16.75 -6.96 7.70
N PRO A 25 -15.68 -7.79 7.76
CA PRO A 25 -15.11 -8.23 9.03
C PRO A 25 -14.36 -7.13 9.79
N GLY A 26 -14.09 -6.01 9.15
CA GLY A 26 -13.31 -4.88 9.70
C GLY A 26 -12.28 -4.32 8.72
N PRO A 27 -11.41 -3.44 9.21
CA PRO A 27 -10.40 -2.82 8.36
C PRO A 27 -9.46 -3.83 7.70
N LEU A 28 -9.23 -3.67 6.39
CA LEU A 28 -8.39 -4.57 5.59
C LEU A 28 -6.90 -4.39 5.95
N PRO A 29 -6.15 -5.46 6.28
CA PRO A 29 -4.71 -5.39 6.49
C PRO A 29 -3.97 -5.17 5.17
N LEU A 30 -3.17 -4.10 5.07
CA LEU A 30 -2.50 -3.71 3.82
C LEU A 30 -1.07 -4.24 3.71
N LEU A 31 -0.33 -4.30 4.82
CA LEU A 31 1.10 -4.61 4.81
C LEU A 31 1.42 -6.08 5.12
N ALA A 32 0.43 -6.97 5.12
CA ALA A 32 0.66 -8.39 5.29
C ALA A 32 1.62 -8.92 4.20
N GLY A 33 2.67 -9.63 4.61
CA GLY A 33 3.66 -10.22 3.70
C GLY A 33 4.79 -9.29 3.25
N TYR A 34 4.92 -8.07 3.80
CA TYR A 34 6.07 -7.18 3.55
C TYR A 34 7.12 -7.18 4.66
N GLY A 35 6.93 -7.98 5.73
CA GLY A 35 7.78 -7.90 6.93
C GLY A 35 7.60 -6.60 7.72
N LEU A 36 6.50 -5.88 7.44
CA LEU A 36 6.16 -4.59 8.03
C LEU A 36 4.93 -4.69 8.97
N GLU A 37 4.60 -5.90 9.40
CA GLU A 37 3.44 -6.18 10.26
C GLU A 37 3.50 -5.41 11.58
N ALA A 38 4.70 -5.13 12.07
CA ALA A 38 4.89 -4.29 13.26
C ALA A 38 4.34 -2.87 13.10
N PHE A 39 4.26 -2.36 11.86
CA PHE A 39 3.68 -1.04 11.56
C PHE A 39 2.16 -1.05 11.47
N THR A 40 1.54 -2.24 11.38
CA THR A 40 0.08 -2.39 11.28
C THR A 40 -0.59 -2.76 12.60
N SER A 41 0.22 -3.00 13.65
CA SER A 41 -0.32 -3.31 14.97
C SER A 41 -1.19 -2.16 15.46
N THR A 42 -2.43 -2.46 15.80
CA THR A 42 -3.39 -1.51 16.40
C THR A 42 -2.85 -0.87 17.69
N ALA A 43 -1.84 -1.52 18.32
CA ALA A 43 -1.13 -1.01 19.48
C ALA A 43 -0.12 0.10 19.13
N ALA A 44 0.33 0.19 17.87
CA ALA A 44 1.28 1.23 17.43
C ALA A 44 0.60 2.53 16.98
N VAL A 45 -0.73 2.52 16.79
CA VAL A 45 -1.51 3.72 16.45
C VAL A 45 -2.12 4.27 17.74
N PRO A 46 -1.68 5.44 18.21
CA PRO A 46 -2.26 6.05 19.40
C PRO A 46 -3.77 6.23 19.20
N ARG A 47 -4.57 5.78 20.16
CA ARG A 47 -6.02 6.06 20.16
C ARG A 47 -6.23 7.58 20.15
N ALA A 48 -7.37 8.03 19.60
CA ALA A 48 -7.70 9.45 19.44
C ALA A 48 -7.57 10.30 20.74
N SER A 49 -7.48 9.66 21.90
CA SER A 49 -7.28 10.28 23.20
C SER A 49 -5.83 10.17 23.73
N GLU A 50 -4.92 9.49 23.04
CA GLU A 50 -3.53 9.35 23.50
C GLU A 50 -2.68 10.50 23.00
N THR A 51 -2.30 11.34 23.94
CA THR A 51 -1.29 12.37 23.75
C THR A 51 0.09 11.73 23.85
N LEU A 52 0.88 11.74 22.77
CA LEU A 52 2.29 11.39 22.88
C LEU A 52 3.00 12.40 23.79
N ARG A 53 3.53 11.93 24.92
CA ARG A 53 4.42 12.73 25.75
C ARG A 53 5.73 12.93 24.99
N SER A 54 5.95 14.12 24.48
CA SER A 54 7.25 14.54 24.00
C SER A 54 8.19 14.63 25.21
N GLU A 55 9.44 14.24 25.06
CA GLU A 55 10.50 14.39 26.08
C GLU A 55 10.69 15.84 26.54
N ARG A 56 10.07 16.82 25.92
CA ARG A 56 10.06 18.25 26.26
C ARG A 56 8.75 18.72 26.92
N GLY A 57 7.91 17.79 27.42
CA GLY A 57 6.76 18.15 28.29
C GLY A 57 5.58 18.85 27.61
N ARG A 58 5.57 19.03 26.28
CA ARG A 58 4.41 19.56 25.55
C ARG A 58 3.62 18.41 24.95
N SER A 59 2.44 18.14 25.48
CA SER A 59 1.46 17.22 24.90
C SER A 59 0.96 17.80 23.57
N ARG A 60 1.41 17.22 22.45
CA ARG A 60 0.90 17.56 21.13
C ARG A 60 -0.07 16.47 20.70
N ALA A 61 -1.33 16.84 20.45
CA ALA A 61 -2.30 15.91 19.87
C ALA A 61 -1.75 15.33 18.55
N VAL A 62 -1.83 14.01 18.41
CA VAL A 62 -1.41 13.34 17.18
C VAL A 62 -2.41 13.69 16.08
N ARG A 63 -1.96 14.45 15.07
CA ARG A 63 -2.79 14.75 13.91
C ARG A 63 -2.96 13.47 13.08
N ARG A 64 -4.19 13.08 12.86
CA ARG A 64 -4.55 11.92 12.01
C ARG A 64 -4.91 12.40 10.61
N ALA A 65 -4.76 11.53 9.63
CA ALA A 65 -5.16 11.81 8.25
C ALA A 65 -5.95 10.62 7.68
N ALA A 66 -6.73 10.89 6.64
CA ALA A 66 -7.41 9.87 5.87
C ALA A 66 -7.25 10.15 4.37
N VAL A 67 -7.21 9.09 3.57
CA VAL A 67 -7.14 9.18 2.12
C VAL A 67 -8.24 8.31 1.51
N LEU A 68 -8.87 8.79 0.46
CA LEU A 68 -9.81 8.01 -0.34
C LEU A 68 -9.03 7.19 -1.36
N VAL A 69 -9.30 5.90 -1.46
CA VAL A 69 -8.82 5.00 -2.53
C VAL A 69 -9.97 4.84 -3.54
N PRO A 70 -10.03 5.69 -4.58
CA PRO A 70 -11.17 5.70 -5.48
C PRO A 70 -11.05 4.61 -6.53
N LEU A 71 -11.85 3.55 -6.38
CA LEU A 71 -12.12 2.61 -7.46
C LEU A 71 -13.09 3.28 -8.44
N CYS A 72 -12.83 3.17 -9.73
CA CYS A 72 -13.65 3.78 -10.77
C CYS A 72 -13.62 2.96 -12.05
N ASN A 73 -14.56 3.21 -12.95
CA ASN A 73 -14.44 2.81 -14.33
C ASN A 73 -13.99 4.02 -15.14
N ARG A 74 -13.00 3.84 -16.01
CA ARG A 74 -12.61 4.80 -17.03
C ARG A 74 -12.85 4.19 -18.41
N ASP A 75 -13.78 4.78 -19.14
CA ASP A 75 -14.20 4.27 -20.46
C ASP A 75 -14.58 2.77 -20.38
N GLY A 76 -15.30 2.40 -19.31
CA GLY A 76 -15.72 1.02 -19.02
C GLY A 76 -14.63 0.11 -18.42
N VAL A 77 -13.39 0.58 -18.23
CA VAL A 77 -12.27 -0.22 -17.69
C VAL A 77 -12.07 0.07 -16.21
N ALA A 78 -12.07 -0.98 -15.39
CA ALA A 78 -11.82 -0.87 -13.95
C ALA A 78 -10.43 -0.28 -13.67
N SER A 79 -10.40 0.78 -12.89
CA SER A 79 -9.23 1.63 -12.65
C SER A 79 -9.21 2.15 -11.22
N LEU A 80 -8.05 2.64 -10.79
CA LEU A 80 -7.87 3.46 -9.60
C LEU A 80 -7.53 4.89 -10.04
N LEU A 81 -8.08 5.88 -9.30
CA LEU A 81 -7.81 7.29 -9.54
C LEU A 81 -6.75 7.80 -8.57
N PHE A 82 -5.83 8.61 -9.06
CA PHE A 82 -4.72 9.22 -8.32
C PHE A 82 -4.67 10.72 -8.58
N THR A 83 -4.14 11.45 -7.61
CA THR A 83 -3.82 12.87 -7.71
C THR A 83 -2.30 13.07 -7.79
N VAL A 84 -1.87 14.12 -8.47
CA VAL A 84 -0.51 14.65 -8.41
C VAL A 84 -0.56 15.92 -7.56
N ARG A 85 0.20 15.94 -6.49
CA ARG A 85 0.24 17.09 -5.57
C ARG A 85 0.85 18.30 -6.24
N SER A 86 0.24 19.46 -6.03
CA SER A 86 0.73 20.73 -6.57
C SER A 86 2.16 21.03 -6.11
N SER A 87 2.93 21.71 -6.93
CA SER A 87 4.24 22.26 -6.56
C SER A 87 4.15 23.37 -5.49
N LYS A 88 2.95 23.90 -5.24
CA LYS A 88 2.70 24.97 -4.26
C LYS A 88 2.54 24.44 -2.82
N VAL A 89 2.20 23.17 -2.62
CA VAL A 89 2.08 22.59 -1.26
C VAL A 89 3.42 22.63 -0.53
N SER A 90 3.40 22.63 0.80
CA SER A 90 4.60 22.69 1.63
C SER A 90 5.41 21.39 1.61
N THR A 91 4.74 20.24 1.48
CA THR A 91 5.34 18.90 1.55
C THR A 91 4.88 18.02 0.42
N HIS A 92 5.74 17.06 0.01
CA HIS A 92 5.42 16.04 -1.01
C HIS A 92 5.03 16.63 -2.38
N LYS A 93 5.66 17.73 -2.79
CA LYS A 93 5.44 18.41 -4.07
C LYS A 93 5.62 17.46 -5.24
N GLY A 94 4.68 17.48 -6.19
CA GLY A 94 4.72 16.66 -7.40
C GLY A 94 4.64 15.17 -7.16
N GLN A 95 4.38 14.70 -5.93
CA GLN A 95 4.23 13.28 -5.64
C GLN A 95 2.81 12.81 -5.97
N VAL A 96 2.71 11.56 -6.38
CA VAL A 96 1.43 10.89 -6.55
C VAL A 96 0.85 10.51 -5.20
N SER A 97 -0.41 10.87 -4.98
CA SER A 97 -1.16 10.52 -3.78
C SER A 97 -2.58 10.06 -4.14
N PHE A 98 -3.25 9.49 -3.17
CA PHE A 98 -4.70 9.47 -3.15
C PHE A 98 -5.23 10.79 -2.63
N PRO A 99 -6.41 11.26 -3.06
CA PRO A 99 -7.03 12.45 -2.49
C PRO A 99 -7.29 12.24 -1.00
N GLY A 100 -7.04 13.28 -0.19
CA GLY A 100 -7.21 13.20 1.25
C GLY A 100 -6.29 14.10 2.04
N GLY A 101 -6.57 14.21 3.33
CA GLY A 101 -5.87 15.12 4.22
C GLY A 101 -6.08 14.82 5.69
N HIS A 102 -5.96 15.86 6.52
CA HIS A 102 -6.06 15.72 7.96
C HIS A 102 -7.51 15.73 8.43
N LEU A 103 -7.79 14.91 9.46
CA LEU A 103 -9.09 14.92 10.12
C LEU A 103 -9.29 16.24 10.87
N GLU A 104 -10.47 16.81 10.77
CA GLU A 104 -10.94 17.89 11.60
C GLU A 104 -11.43 17.40 12.97
N PRO A 105 -11.57 18.28 13.99
CA PRO A 105 -12.10 17.90 15.28
C PRO A 105 -13.51 17.33 15.19
N GLY A 106 -13.68 16.09 15.65
CA GLY A 106 -14.97 15.38 15.63
C GLY A 106 -15.23 14.57 14.38
N GLU A 107 -14.38 14.69 13.37
CA GLU A 107 -14.51 14.00 12.10
C GLU A 107 -13.94 12.58 12.15
N ASP A 108 -14.60 11.63 11.54
CA ASP A 108 -14.05 10.29 11.31
C ASP A 108 -13.23 10.21 10.01
N ALA A 109 -12.58 9.05 9.77
CA ALA A 109 -11.73 8.87 8.60
C ALA A 109 -12.51 8.88 7.28
N VAL A 110 -13.76 8.43 7.28
CA VAL A 110 -14.61 8.40 6.07
C VAL A 110 -15.05 9.81 5.72
N GLU A 111 -15.50 10.56 6.71
CA GLU A 111 -15.92 11.95 6.56
C GLU A 111 -14.76 12.81 6.03
N ALA A 112 -13.58 12.71 6.65
CA ALA A 112 -12.38 13.42 6.22
C ALA A 112 -11.98 13.09 4.78
N ALA A 113 -11.89 11.81 4.43
CA ALA A 113 -11.51 11.39 3.09
C ALA A 113 -12.48 11.89 2.01
N LEU A 114 -13.79 11.89 2.30
CA LEU A 114 -14.80 12.38 1.37
C LEU A 114 -14.80 13.92 1.26
N ARG A 115 -14.61 14.64 2.38
CA ARG A 115 -14.52 16.11 2.40
C ARG A 115 -13.31 16.58 1.60
N GLU A 116 -12.12 16.07 1.93
CA GLU A 116 -10.87 16.40 1.26
C GLU A 116 -10.93 16.10 -0.24
N THR A 117 -11.53 14.96 -0.63
CA THR A 117 -11.71 14.60 -2.05
C THR A 117 -12.54 15.65 -2.79
N ARG A 118 -13.62 16.20 -2.16
CA ARG A 118 -14.41 17.26 -2.76
C ARG A 118 -13.65 18.58 -2.86
N GLU A 119 -12.87 18.90 -1.84
CA GLU A 119 -12.02 20.11 -1.80
C GLU A 119 -10.94 20.07 -2.87
N GLU A 120 -10.28 18.93 -3.04
CA GLU A 120 -9.17 18.74 -3.99
C GLU A 120 -9.60 18.58 -5.45
N ILE A 121 -10.70 17.83 -5.71
CA ILE A 121 -11.11 17.40 -7.06
C ILE A 121 -12.46 18.00 -7.47
N GLY A 122 -13.20 18.56 -6.52
CA GLY A 122 -14.55 19.11 -6.73
C GLY A 122 -15.64 18.04 -6.72
N ASP A 123 -16.89 18.49 -6.86
CA ASP A 123 -18.09 17.63 -6.82
C ASP A 123 -18.37 16.86 -8.12
N SER A 124 -17.53 17.06 -9.15
CA SER A 124 -17.77 16.49 -10.48
C SER A 124 -17.72 14.98 -10.54
N LEU A 125 -17.06 14.32 -9.58
CA LEU A 125 -17.07 12.85 -9.45
C LEU A 125 -18.46 12.30 -9.14
N GLY A 126 -19.36 13.13 -8.59
CA GLY A 126 -20.73 12.77 -8.25
C GLY A 126 -20.78 11.79 -7.05
N ARG A 127 -21.69 10.81 -7.13
CA ARG A 127 -21.88 9.86 -6.02
C ARG A 127 -20.68 8.94 -5.84
N ILE A 128 -20.18 8.89 -4.62
CA ILE A 128 -19.12 8.00 -4.17
C ILE A 128 -19.68 7.04 -3.11
N ASP A 129 -19.58 5.76 -3.35
CA ASP A 129 -20.06 4.72 -2.44
C ASP A 129 -18.87 4.15 -1.64
N VAL A 130 -18.86 4.37 -0.34
CA VAL A 130 -17.85 3.79 0.54
C VAL A 130 -18.03 2.26 0.62
N LEU A 131 -16.96 1.54 0.38
CA LEU A 131 -16.91 0.08 0.43
C LEU A 131 -16.37 -0.43 1.78
N GLY A 132 -15.44 0.30 2.39
CA GLY A 132 -14.86 0.00 3.69
C GLY A 132 -13.57 0.74 3.95
N THR A 133 -12.92 0.43 5.07
CA THR A 133 -11.68 1.04 5.50
C THR A 133 -10.55 0.02 5.56
N CYS A 134 -9.31 0.49 5.51
CA CYS A 134 -8.13 -0.33 5.72
C CYS A 134 -7.50 -0.03 7.09
N HIS A 135 -6.57 -0.87 7.53
CA HIS A 135 -5.74 -0.56 8.69
C HIS A 135 -5.01 0.75 8.50
N THR A 136 -4.95 1.54 9.56
CA THR A 136 -4.19 2.79 9.58
C THR A 136 -2.69 2.50 9.45
N LEU A 137 -2.02 3.26 8.60
CA LEU A 137 -0.59 3.14 8.32
C LEU A 137 0.13 4.42 8.73
N PRO A 138 1.36 4.34 9.25
CA PRO A 138 2.14 5.54 9.52
C PRO A 138 2.73 6.09 8.21
N ALA A 139 2.53 7.38 7.95
CA ALA A 139 3.32 8.09 6.96
C ALA A 139 4.79 8.21 7.44
N ILE A 140 5.71 8.56 6.54
CA ILE A 140 7.12 8.77 6.89
C ILE A 140 7.30 9.86 7.95
N THR A 141 6.37 10.80 8.03
CA THR A 141 6.29 11.86 9.05
C THR A 141 5.79 11.38 10.41
N GLY A 142 5.37 10.11 10.51
CA GLY A 142 4.72 9.54 11.70
C GLY A 142 3.23 9.83 11.80
N THR A 143 2.64 10.57 10.85
CA THR A 143 1.19 10.82 10.82
C THR A 143 0.43 9.53 10.54
N PRO A 144 -0.52 9.11 11.40
CA PRO A 144 -1.39 7.98 11.12
C PRO A 144 -2.35 8.30 9.97
N VAL A 145 -2.31 7.49 8.91
CA VAL A 145 -3.15 7.64 7.70
C VAL A 145 -4.08 6.45 7.58
N THR A 146 -5.39 6.70 7.52
CA THR A 146 -6.42 5.67 7.35
C THR A 146 -6.91 5.68 5.89
N PRO A 147 -6.66 4.63 5.10
CA PRO A 147 -7.22 4.51 3.76
C PRO A 147 -8.69 4.10 3.80
N VAL A 148 -9.50 4.79 3.01
CA VAL A 148 -10.93 4.55 2.82
C VAL A 148 -11.15 4.10 1.39
N VAL A 149 -11.59 2.87 1.16
CA VAL A 149 -11.86 2.35 -0.18
C VAL A 149 -13.29 2.70 -0.57
N ALA A 150 -13.44 3.34 -1.73
CA ALA A 150 -14.75 3.76 -2.22
C ALA A 150 -14.85 3.59 -3.73
N PHE A 151 -16.06 3.54 -4.25
CA PHE A 151 -16.34 3.45 -5.67
C PHE A 151 -17.02 4.71 -6.19
N VAL A 152 -16.45 5.29 -7.25
CA VAL A 152 -17.03 6.41 -7.99
C VAL A 152 -18.05 5.86 -8.99
N ARG A 153 -19.32 6.19 -8.79
CA ARG A 153 -20.45 5.63 -9.58
C ARG A 153 -20.45 6.00 -11.05
N ARG A 154 -19.95 7.17 -11.37
CA ARG A 154 -19.86 7.65 -12.75
C ARG A 154 -18.60 7.11 -13.42
N ASP A 155 -18.68 6.82 -14.71
CA ASP A 155 -17.48 6.62 -15.50
C ASP A 155 -16.66 7.91 -15.51
N VAL A 156 -15.37 7.81 -15.14
CA VAL A 156 -14.52 8.98 -14.98
C VAL A 156 -13.86 9.43 -16.28
N GLY A 157 -13.85 8.62 -17.34
CA GLY A 157 -13.25 8.98 -18.62
C GLY A 157 -13.74 10.34 -19.15
N PRO A 158 -15.05 10.55 -19.30
CA PRO A 158 -15.61 11.83 -19.73
C PRO A 158 -15.48 12.95 -18.70
N LEU A 159 -15.17 12.63 -17.43
CA LEU A 159 -15.12 13.61 -16.34
C LEU A 159 -13.71 14.17 -16.15
N LEU A 160 -12.65 13.36 -16.33
CA LEU A 160 -11.27 13.77 -16.06
C LEU A 160 -10.90 15.14 -16.66
N PRO A 161 -11.22 15.47 -17.93
CA PRO A 161 -10.88 16.76 -18.51
C PRO A 161 -11.75 17.93 -17.99
N LYS A 162 -12.80 17.63 -17.21
CA LYS A 162 -13.77 18.61 -16.70
C LYS A 162 -13.71 18.77 -15.18
N LEU A 163 -12.79 18.09 -14.52
CA LEU A 163 -12.60 18.21 -13.07
C LEU A 163 -12.15 19.62 -12.72
N VAL A 164 -12.73 20.17 -11.67
CA VAL A 164 -12.34 21.46 -11.12
C VAL A 164 -11.42 21.20 -9.94
N LEU A 165 -10.13 21.19 -10.22
CA LEU A 165 -9.12 20.89 -9.23
C LEU A 165 -8.81 22.13 -8.37
N SER A 166 -8.48 21.93 -7.09
CA SER A 166 -7.85 22.93 -6.23
C SER A 166 -6.41 23.18 -6.69
N PRO A 167 -6.08 24.28 -7.35
CA PRO A 167 -4.77 24.45 -7.99
C PRO A 167 -3.62 24.64 -6.98
N ASP A 168 -3.96 24.90 -5.73
CA ASP A 168 -3.00 25.03 -4.65
C ASP A 168 -2.62 23.67 -4.04
N GLU A 169 -3.46 22.64 -4.25
CA GLU A 169 -3.28 21.32 -3.65
C GLU A 169 -3.02 20.22 -4.68
N VAL A 170 -3.70 20.27 -5.82
CA VAL A 170 -3.66 19.25 -6.88
C VAL A 170 -3.27 19.85 -8.21
N GLU A 171 -2.20 19.33 -8.79
CA GLU A 171 -1.73 19.71 -10.13
C GLU A 171 -2.50 19.00 -11.23
N SER A 172 -2.72 17.70 -11.05
CA SER A 172 -3.42 16.88 -12.05
C SER A 172 -4.02 15.62 -11.42
N VAL A 173 -4.91 14.98 -12.18
CA VAL A 173 -5.56 13.71 -11.83
C VAL A 173 -5.39 12.74 -12.98
N PHE A 174 -5.08 11.49 -12.68
CA PHE A 174 -4.99 10.41 -13.66
C PHE A 174 -5.53 9.10 -13.10
N THR A 175 -5.72 8.13 -13.97
CA THR A 175 -6.13 6.77 -13.57
C THR A 175 -5.15 5.75 -14.08
N LEU A 176 -5.02 4.66 -13.34
CA LEU A 176 -4.36 3.43 -13.77
C LEU A 176 -5.36 2.29 -13.76
N SER A 177 -5.42 1.55 -14.86
CA SER A 177 -6.29 0.38 -14.96
C SER A 177 -5.78 -0.76 -14.08
N LEU A 178 -6.65 -1.68 -13.70
CA LEU A 178 -6.23 -2.88 -12.98
C LEU A 178 -5.22 -3.71 -13.77
N SER A 179 -5.31 -3.72 -15.10
CA SER A 179 -4.35 -4.41 -15.95
C SER A 179 -2.94 -3.81 -15.87
N GLU A 180 -2.81 -2.49 -15.85
CA GLU A 180 -1.53 -1.78 -15.65
C GLU A 180 -0.97 -2.01 -14.25
N LEU A 181 -1.82 -1.93 -13.23
CA LEU A 181 -1.42 -2.11 -11.82
C LEU A 181 -1.02 -3.56 -11.49
N LEU A 182 -1.55 -4.53 -12.22
CA LEU A 182 -1.26 -5.95 -12.04
C LEU A 182 -0.17 -6.48 -12.99
N ASP A 183 0.32 -5.65 -13.91
CA ASP A 183 1.40 -6.03 -14.81
C ASP A 183 2.75 -6.04 -14.06
N PRO A 184 3.41 -7.23 -13.96
CA PRO A 184 4.70 -7.32 -13.27
C PRO A 184 5.79 -6.47 -13.92
N SER A 185 5.72 -6.19 -15.23
CA SER A 185 6.70 -5.38 -15.96
C SER A 185 6.63 -3.90 -15.61
N LEU A 186 5.48 -3.45 -15.12
CA LEU A 186 5.21 -2.07 -14.68
C LEU A 186 5.35 -1.90 -13.16
N ARG A 187 5.90 -2.91 -12.48
CA ARG A 187 6.07 -2.91 -11.03
C ARG A 187 7.54 -3.09 -10.65
N THR A 188 7.98 -2.31 -9.69
CA THR A 188 9.30 -2.41 -9.07
C THR A 188 9.18 -2.52 -7.55
N MET A 189 10.29 -2.81 -6.86
CA MET A 189 10.36 -2.83 -5.40
C MET A 189 11.42 -1.84 -4.95
N ASP A 190 11.02 -0.87 -4.13
CA ASP A 190 11.93 0.07 -3.49
C ASP A 190 12.46 -0.50 -2.19
N ASP A 191 13.77 -0.51 -2.05
CA ASP A 191 14.43 -0.92 -0.81
C ASP A 191 14.49 0.27 0.16
N LEU A 192 13.91 0.09 1.34
CA LEU A 192 13.88 1.11 2.40
C LEU A 192 15.08 1.01 3.36
N GLY A 193 16.12 0.26 2.99
CA GLY A 193 17.30 0.02 3.80
C GLY A 193 16.94 -0.57 5.16
N GLY A 194 17.16 -1.85 5.42
CA GLY A 194 16.86 -2.51 6.69
C GLY A 194 15.44 -2.44 7.23
N ARG A 195 14.58 -1.61 6.65
CA ARG A 195 13.15 -1.43 7.00
C ARG A 195 12.20 -2.19 6.08
N GLY A 196 12.73 -3.04 5.19
CA GLY A 196 11.94 -3.81 4.23
C GLY A 196 11.87 -3.19 2.84
N LYS A 197 10.99 -3.72 1.99
CA LYS A 197 10.79 -3.27 0.61
C LYS A 197 9.33 -2.90 0.40
N LEU A 198 9.08 -1.82 -0.34
CA LEU A 198 7.74 -1.42 -0.75
C LEU A 198 7.60 -1.50 -2.28
N PRO A 199 6.40 -1.81 -2.77
CA PRO A 199 6.13 -1.76 -4.21
C PRO A 199 6.18 -0.33 -4.73
N ALA A 200 6.45 -0.22 -6.03
CA ALA A 200 6.22 0.98 -6.79
C ALA A 200 5.70 0.62 -8.19
N PHE A 201 4.87 1.49 -8.76
CA PHE A 201 4.27 1.29 -10.07
C PHE A 201 4.79 2.36 -11.03
N THR A 202 5.22 1.92 -12.21
CA THR A 202 5.79 2.78 -13.25
C THR A 202 4.81 3.04 -14.39
N ALA A 203 3.61 2.50 -14.31
CA ALA A 203 2.52 2.82 -15.22
C ALA A 203 2.10 4.30 -15.06
N GLY A 204 1.59 4.87 -16.16
CA GLY A 204 1.02 6.23 -16.17
C GLY A 204 2.05 7.36 -16.27
N PRO A 205 1.57 8.60 -16.09
CA PRO A 205 2.39 9.80 -16.33
C PRO A 205 3.47 10.02 -15.26
N GLN A 206 3.25 9.48 -14.05
CA GLN A 206 4.17 9.60 -12.93
C GLN A 206 4.23 8.30 -12.13
N ARG A 207 5.39 8.07 -11.52
CA ARG A 207 5.64 6.89 -10.69
C ARG A 207 4.83 6.96 -9.39
N VAL A 208 4.10 5.89 -9.09
CA VAL A 208 3.41 5.69 -7.80
C VAL A 208 4.35 4.92 -6.87
N TRP A 209 4.69 5.48 -5.70
CA TRP A 209 5.65 4.89 -4.77
C TRP A 209 5.30 5.21 -3.31
N GLY A 210 6.11 4.70 -2.39
CA GLY A 210 5.95 4.96 -0.95
C GLY A 210 4.61 4.49 -0.39
N LEU A 211 4.00 5.30 0.48
CA LEU A 211 2.74 4.96 1.16
C LEU A 211 1.60 4.74 0.16
N THR A 212 1.52 5.56 -0.89
CA THR A 212 0.49 5.44 -1.92
C THR A 212 0.56 4.08 -2.62
N ALA A 213 1.77 3.64 -2.99
CA ALA A 213 1.96 2.35 -3.62
C ALA A 213 1.70 1.18 -2.64
N ALA A 214 2.07 1.31 -1.38
CA ALA A 214 1.79 0.31 -0.35
C ALA A 214 0.29 0.11 -0.15
N ILE A 215 -0.48 1.21 -0.10
CA ILE A 215 -1.94 1.18 -0.02
C ILE A 215 -2.51 0.53 -1.28
N THR A 216 -2.08 0.98 -2.46
CA THR A 216 -2.52 0.43 -3.76
C THR A 216 -2.34 -1.07 -3.81
N ASP A 217 -1.14 -1.56 -3.54
CA ASP A 217 -0.82 -2.98 -3.61
C ASP A 217 -1.58 -3.81 -2.56
N GLY A 218 -1.72 -3.28 -1.35
CA GLY A 218 -2.48 -3.93 -0.29
C GLY A 218 -3.97 -4.09 -0.64
N VAL A 219 -4.59 -3.05 -1.19
CA VAL A 219 -5.99 -3.10 -1.68
C VAL A 219 -6.12 -4.07 -2.85
N LEU A 220 -5.18 -4.05 -3.79
CA LEU A 220 -5.19 -4.98 -4.92
C LEU A 220 -5.07 -6.43 -4.46
N ARG A 221 -4.03 -6.78 -3.69
CA ARG A 221 -3.76 -8.17 -3.28
C ARG A 221 -4.79 -8.74 -2.35
N ASN A 222 -5.24 -7.96 -1.38
CA ASN A 222 -6.11 -8.47 -0.32
C ASN A 222 -7.59 -8.22 -0.61
N GLY A 223 -7.92 -7.23 -1.44
CA GLY A 223 -9.29 -6.86 -1.77
C GLY A 223 -9.76 -7.30 -3.15
N ILE A 224 -8.96 -7.08 -4.19
CA ILE A 224 -9.42 -7.20 -5.60
C ILE A 224 -8.96 -8.50 -6.26
N VAL A 225 -7.69 -8.86 -6.14
CA VAL A 225 -7.12 -10.06 -6.81
C VAL A 225 -7.86 -11.36 -6.45
N PRO A 226 -8.23 -11.62 -5.18
CA PRO A 226 -8.99 -12.82 -4.85
C PRO A 226 -10.32 -12.93 -5.60
N LEU A 227 -11.00 -11.81 -5.86
CA LEU A 227 -12.25 -11.78 -6.61
C LEU A 227 -12.04 -12.04 -8.10
N LEU A 228 -10.96 -11.50 -8.67
CA LEU A 228 -10.59 -11.78 -10.06
C LEU A 228 -10.26 -13.25 -10.29
N GLN A 229 -9.72 -13.92 -9.28
CA GLN A 229 -9.41 -15.36 -9.34
C GLN A 229 -10.65 -16.22 -9.24
N GLN A 230 -11.64 -15.85 -8.40
CA GLN A 230 -12.90 -16.56 -8.26
C GLN A 230 -13.81 -16.49 -9.50
N GLN A 231 -13.66 -15.44 -10.33
CA GLN A 231 -14.39 -15.27 -11.59
C GLN A 231 -13.76 -16.00 -12.78
N ARG A 232 -12.71 -16.79 -12.57
CA ARG A 232 -12.19 -17.69 -13.60
C ARG A 232 -13.18 -18.84 -13.77
N PRO A 233 -13.75 -19.08 -14.98
CA PRO A 233 -14.42 -20.33 -15.27
C PRO A 233 -13.39 -21.43 -15.04
N GLU A 234 -13.78 -22.49 -14.36
CA GLU A 234 -13.01 -23.73 -14.33
C GLU A 234 -12.75 -24.14 -15.78
N GLY A 235 -11.53 -23.92 -16.24
CA GLY A 235 -11.14 -24.22 -17.60
C GLY A 235 -11.17 -25.72 -17.79
N ASP A 236 -11.91 -26.14 -18.78
CA ASP A 236 -11.83 -27.40 -19.51
C ASP A 236 -10.70 -28.31 -19.01
N GLY A 237 -11.04 -29.12 -18.03
CA GLY A 237 -10.30 -30.32 -17.72
C GLY A 237 -10.54 -31.31 -18.84
N SER A 238 -9.85 -31.13 -19.97
CA SER A 238 -9.79 -32.14 -21.01
C SER A 238 -9.34 -33.45 -20.39
N GLY A 239 -10.32 -34.33 -20.20
CA GLY A 239 -10.12 -35.70 -19.78
C GLY A 239 -9.15 -36.39 -20.69
N ASN A 240 -8.05 -36.83 -20.18
CA ASN A 240 -7.30 -37.92 -20.74
C ASN A 240 -7.63 -39.17 -19.94
N SER A 241 -8.70 -39.84 -20.35
CA SER A 241 -9.02 -41.20 -19.95
C SER A 241 -8.07 -42.14 -20.72
N GLY A 242 -6.92 -42.42 -20.12
CA GLY A 242 -6.02 -43.48 -20.54
C GLY A 242 -6.18 -44.67 -19.58
N SER A 243 -7.01 -45.62 -19.98
CA SER A 243 -7.09 -46.96 -19.39
C SER A 243 -5.76 -47.71 -19.54
N GLY A 244 -5.28 -48.31 -18.46
CA GLY A 244 -4.12 -49.18 -18.45
C GLY A 244 -4.02 -49.91 -17.11
N SER A 245 -4.72 -51.06 -17.05
CA SER A 245 -4.60 -52.06 -15.99
C SER A 245 -3.21 -52.72 -15.98
N ASN A 246 -2.69 -53.02 -14.80
CA ASN A 246 -2.22 -54.31 -14.26
C ASN A 246 -1.18 -54.10 -13.14
N ASN A 247 -1.51 -54.46 -11.96
CA ASN A 247 -1.22 -55.71 -11.24
C ASN A 247 0.24 -55.93 -10.78
N SER A 248 0.32 -56.22 -9.52
CA SER A 248 1.16 -57.10 -8.70
C SER A 248 2.12 -56.41 -7.70
N SER A 249 1.69 -56.48 -6.47
CA SER A 249 2.21 -57.24 -5.29
C SER A 249 3.75 -57.32 -5.08
N SER A 250 4.13 -56.95 -3.91
CA SER A 250 4.85 -57.65 -2.85
C SER A 250 5.87 -56.76 -2.11
N SER A 251 5.61 -56.52 -0.85
CA SER A 251 6.20 -57.04 0.36
C SER A 251 7.64 -56.59 0.73
N SER A 252 7.64 -56.02 1.93
CA SER A 252 8.52 -56.24 3.10
C SER A 252 9.98 -55.78 3.08
N SER A 253 10.30 -55.07 4.05
CA SER A 253 11.08 -55.25 5.28
C SER A 253 12.17 -54.18 5.47
N ASN A 254 12.02 -53.42 6.51
CA ASN A 254 12.75 -53.41 7.78
C ASN A 254 14.28 -53.41 7.68
N SER A 255 14.92 -52.35 8.16
CA SER A 255 15.84 -52.47 9.31
C SER A 255 16.54 -51.14 9.62
N ASN A 256 16.56 -50.91 10.91
CA ASN A 256 17.33 -49.99 11.72
C ASN A 256 18.82 -49.92 11.32
N ASN A 257 19.48 -48.82 11.53
CA ASN A 257 20.60 -48.79 12.49
C ASN A 257 21.00 -47.36 12.90
N GLU A 258 21.32 -47.33 14.15
CA GLU A 258 21.73 -46.27 15.03
C GLU A 258 23.19 -45.80 14.80
N SER A 259 23.46 -44.74 15.54
CA SER A 259 24.73 -44.38 16.24
C SER A 259 25.81 -43.76 15.34
N SER A 260 26.56 -42.80 15.73
CA SER A 260 27.00 -42.22 17.02
C SER A 260 28.01 -41.10 16.71
N SER A 261 27.94 -40.05 17.49
CA SER A 261 28.99 -39.36 18.27
C SER A 261 30.35 -39.02 17.65
N SER A 262 30.76 -37.81 17.87
CA SER A 262 31.90 -37.29 18.66
C SER A 262 32.43 -36.00 18.05
N SER A 263 32.36 -34.88 18.72
CA SER A 263 33.26 -34.26 19.72
C SER A 263 34.61 -33.81 19.18
N SER A 264 34.90 -32.60 19.51
CA SER A 264 36.13 -31.94 20.00
C SER A 264 36.51 -30.72 19.17
N SER A 265 36.49 -29.56 19.71
CA SER A 265 37.26 -28.83 20.72
C SER A 265 38.42 -27.99 20.15
N SER A 266 38.41 -26.75 20.64
CA SER A 266 39.52 -25.85 20.99
C SER A 266 40.29 -25.20 19.84
N SER A 267 40.75 -23.97 19.89
CA SER A 267 41.26 -23.07 20.92
C SER A 267 41.55 -21.70 20.29
N VAL A 268 41.22 -20.58 20.94
CA VAL A 268 42.07 -19.63 21.66
C VAL A 268 43.21 -18.96 20.87
N GLY A 269 43.27 -17.67 20.94
CA GLY A 269 44.37 -16.75 20.65
C GLY A 269 43.85 -15.34 20.41
N ASP A 270 43.79 -14.55 21.26
CA ASP A 270 44.39 -13.51 22.09
C ASP A 270 45.34 -12.56 21.35
N ASP A 271 45.15 -11.28 21.75
CA ASP A 271 46.08 -10.13 21.79
C ASP A 271 46.32 -9.36 20.49
N ASP A 272 46.31 -8.06 20.44
CA ASP A 272 46.81 -7.04 21.35
C ASP A 272 46.47 -5.61 20.82
N ARG A 273 46.10 -4.72 21.75
CA ARG A 273 46.50 -3.32 21.97
C ARG A 273 46.47 -2.24 20.89
N VAL A 274 45.68 -1.24 21.23
CA VAL A 274 45.72 0.24 21.11
C VAL A 274 47.16 0.77 21.55
N PRO A 275 47.64 2.02 21.28
CA PRO A 275 46.93 3.29 21.09
C PRO A 275 47.66 4.36 20.21
N GLY A 276 47.08 5.56 20.17
CA GLY A 276 47.79 6.83 19.92
C GLY A 276 47.06 7.75 18.96
N ASP A 277 46.53 8.73 19.35
CA ASP A 277 46.75 10.05 19.93
C ASP A 277 46.90 11.16 18.89
N ARG A 278 46.08 12.21 19.10
CA ARG A 278 46.28 13.66 18.94
C ARG A 278 46.27 14.30 17.56
N ASP A 279 45.53 15.29 17.42
CA ASP A 279 45.50 16.75 17.45
C ASP A 279 44.58 17.25 16.35
N GLY A 280 43.58 18.05 16.52
CA GLY A 280 43.51 19.39 17.04
C GLY A 280 43.80 20.41 15.96
N VAL A 281 42.75 21.12 15.40
CA VAL A 281 42.85 22.52 15.01
C VAL A 281 41.45 23.10 14.80
N ASP A 282 41.09 24.05 15.62
CA ASP A 282 40.06 25.08 15.50
C ASP A 282 40.20 25.89 14.20
N LYS A 283 39.07 26.29 13.64
CA LYS A 283 38.94 27.65 13.02
C LYS A 283 37.49 28.12 13.00
N GLU A 284 37.32 29.22 13.72
CA GLU A 284 36.18 30.13 13.80
C GLU A 284 35.73 30.73 12.46
N GLY A 285 34.44 30.97 12.35
CA GLY A 285 33.53 31.97 11.90
C GLY A 285 33.76 32.74 10.58
N PRO A 286 32.81 33.57 10.11
CA PRO A 286 31.98 34.47 10.90
C PRO A 286 30.48 34.57 10.47
N ARG A 287 29.70 35.12 11.38
CA ARG A 287 28.33 35.64 11.26
C ARG A 287 28.22 36.81 10.26
N ARG A 288 27.07 36.88 9.58
CA ARG A 288 26.28 38.10 9.22
C ARG A 288 24.94 37.64 8.70
N SER A 289 23.86 37.99 9.31
CA SER A 289 22.98 39.14 9.50
C SER A 289 22.12 39.46 8.26
N SER A 290 20.80 39.34 8.52
CA SER A 290 19.69 40.22 8.13
C SER A 290 19.46 40.57 6.66
N LEU A 291 18.40 40.11 6.08
CA LEU A 291 17.17 40.90 5.81
C LEU A 291 16.06 39.93 5.39
#